data_44f0462feea8e77761ba2a78a0eb5255
#
_entry.id   44f0462feea8e77761ba2a78a0eb5255
#
_cell.length_a   1.000
_cell.length_b   1.000
_cell.length_c   1.000
_cell.angle_alpha   90.00
_cell.angle_beta   90.00
_cell.angle_gamma   90.00
#
_symmetry.space_group_name_H-M   'P 1'
#
loop_
_entity.id
_entity.type
_entity.pdbx_description
1 polymer ?
#
loop_
_entity_poly.entity_id
_entity_poly.type
_entity_poly.pdbx_seq_one_letter_code
_entity_poly.pdbx_strand_id
1 'polypeptide(L)'
;ATAIAIGGAGSIFWMWIIALLGSASAFVESTLAQLYKVKGKDSFMGGPAYYIQNGIGRRWFAILFAVLITFTFGIAYNSVQSNTISAALKVSFGFSPVVVGIILAVMTLLIICGGIQRISKFSQIVVPIMALLYIVLALAIVVMNIDRIPHVLDMIFTEAFTGSAALGGGMGMALMMGIKRGLFSNEAGQGSA
;
A
#
# COMPACT_ATOMS: atom_id res chain seq x y z
N ALA A 1 9.21 -6.02 -5.08
CA ALA A 1 10.62 -5.92 -5.48
C ALA A 1 11.54 -5.65 -4.29
N THR A 2 11.38 -4.54 -3.53
CA THR A 2 12.30 -4.17 -2.42
C THR A 2 12.35 -5.22 -1.30
N ALA A 3 11.20 -5.85 -0.96
CA ALA A 3 11.16 -6.91 0.05
C ALA A 3 12.06 -8.09 -0.34
N ILE A 4 11.97 -8.52 -1.61
CA ILE A 4 12.78 -9.62 -2.13
C ILE A 4 14.26 -9.23 -2.25
N ALA A 5 14.54 -8.01 -2.72
CA ALA A 5 15.91 -7.54 -2.91
C ALA A 5 16.71 -7.44 -1.60
N ILE A 6 16.05 -7.11 -0.48
CA ILE A 6 16.70 -6.93 0.83
C ILE A 6 16.47 -8.14 1.75
N GLY A 7 15.26 -8.70 1.74
CA GLY A 7 14.84 -9.75 2.66
C GLY A 7 14.84 -11.17 2.06
N GLY A 8 15.23 -11.32 0.78
CA GLY A 8 15.16 -12.61 0.09
C GLY A 8 13.74 -13.05 -0.25
N ALA A 9 13.60 -14.23 -0.88
CA ALA A 9 12.31 -14.80 -1.24
C ALA A 9 11.44 -15.13 -0.01
N GLY A 10 12.06 -15.49 1.11
CA GLY A 10 11.38 -15.77 2.37
C GLY A 10 10.55 -14.60 2.93
N SER A 11 10.85 -13.35 2.54
CA SER A 11 10.05 -12.19 2.95
C SER A 11 8.61 -12.25 2.42
N ILE A 12 8.36 -12.95 1.32
CA ILE A 12 7.01 -13.14 0.75
C ILE A 12 6.14 -13.96 1.70
N PHE A 13 6.69 -15.03 2.28
CA PHE A 13 5.98 -15.84 3.26
C PHE A 13 5.48 -14.98 4.44
N TRP A 14 6.34 -14.14 4.98
CA TRP A 14 5.98 -13.25 6.08
C TRP A 14 5.01 -12.15 5.67
N MET A 15 5.06 -11.69 4.41
CA MET A 15 4.03 -10.80 3.86
C MET A 15 2.66 -11.47 3.82
N TRP A 16 2.55 -12.76 3.47
CA TRP A 16 1.29 -13.50 3.51
C TRP A 16 0.74 -13.62 4.93
N ILE A 17 1.59 -13.96 5.90
CA ILE A 17 1.18 -14.03 7.31
C ILE A 17 0.65 -12.68 7.79
N ILE A 18 1.35 -11.60 7.50
CA ILE A 18 0.91 -10.24 7.86
C ILE A 18 -0.38 -9.85 7.14
N ALA A 19 -0.58 -10.27 5.90
CA ALA A 19 -1.84 -10.02 5.19
C ALA A 19 -3.03 -10.72 5.86
N LEU A 20 -2.85 -11.98 6.31
CA LEU A 20 -3.87 -12.70 7.06
C LEU A 20 -4.18 -12.04 8.41
N LEU A 21 -3.16 -11.68 9.18
CA LEU A 21 -3.33 -10.98 10.45
C LEU A 21 -3.96 -9.59 10.26
N GLY A 22 -3.52 -8.87 9.22
CA GLY A 22 -4.02 -7.55 8.87
C GLY A 22 -5.49 -7.57 8.43
N SER A 23 -5.96 -8.66 7.85
CA SER A 23 -7.38 -8.79 7.46
C SER A 23 -8.34 -8.66 8.66
N ALA A 24 -7.95 -9.17 9.83
CA ALA A 24 -8.71 -9.01 11.06
C ALA A 24 -8.79 -7.54 11.50
N SER A 25 -7.66 -6.81 11.43
CA SER A 25 -7.64 -5.37 11.74
C SER A 25 -8.49 -4.57 10.78
N ALA A 26 -8.40 -4.86 9.47
CA ALA A 26 -9.21 -4.21 8.45
C ALA A 26 -10.71 -4.47 8.63
N PHE A 27 -11.08 -5.70 9.01
CA PHE A 27 -12.48 -6.04 9.31
C PHE A 27 -13.03 -5.23 10.48
N VAL A 28 -12.27 -5.14 11.59
CA VAL A 28 -12.66 -4.35 12.76
C VAL A 28 -12.75 -2.86 12.40
N GLU A 29 -11.77 -2.33 11.68
CA GLU A 29 -11.73 -0.93 11.26
C GLU A 29 -12.95 -0.58 10.39
N SER A 30 -13.20 -1.37 9.35
CA SER A 30 -14.34 -1.17 8.44
C SER A 30 -15.69 -1.29 9.16
N THR A 31 -15.80 -2.22 10.11
CA THR A 31 -17.01 -2.39 10.92
C THR A 31 -17.26 -1.17 11.80
N LEU A 32 -16.22 -0.68 12.50
CA LEU A 32 -16.31 0.52 13.31
C LEU A 32 -16.61 1.76 12.47
N ALA A 33 -16.01 1.88 11.29
CA ALA A 33 -16.28 2.98 10.36
C ALA A 33 -17.75 2.99 9.91
N GLN A 34 -18.35 1.83 9.68
CA GLN A 34 -19.77 1.71 9.35
C GLN A 34 -20.70 2.00 10.56
N LEU A 35 -20.32 1.51 11.75
CA LEU A 35 -21.11 1.69 12.95
C LEU A 35 -21.21 3.16 13.40
N TYR A 36 -20.09 3.87 13.33
CA TYR A 36 -19.97 5.26 13.79
C TYR A 36 -20.02 6.30 12.67
N LYS A 37 -20.45 5.92 11.46
CA LYS A 37 -20.59 6.87 10.36
C LYS A 37 -21.64 7.93 10.65
N VAL A 38 -21.39 9.14 10.19
CA VAL A 38 -22.32 10.26 10.31
C VAL A 38 -22.81 10.68 8.93
N LYS A 39 -24.04 11.21 8.88
CA LYS A 39 -24.60 11.72 7.62
C LYS A 39 -23.99 13.09 7.29
N GLY A 40 -23.26 13.18 6.19
CA GLY A 40 -22.80 14.44 5.61
C GLY A 40 -23.85 15.08 4.70
N LYS A 41 -23.45 16.14 3.97
CA LYS A 41 -24.36 16.84 3.04
C LYS A 41 -24.73 15.97 1.85
N ASP A 42 -23.73 15.30 1.23
CA ASP A 42 -23.90 14.56 -0.03
C ASP A 42 -23.67 13.04 0.13
N SER A 43 -23.08 12.61 1.26
CA SER A 43 -22.74 11.21 1.52
C SER A 43 -22.57 10.95 3.02
N PHE A 44 -22.42 9.67 3.38
CA PHE A 44 -21.99 9.30 4.73
C PHE A 44 -20.48 9.51 4.88
N MET A 45 -20.08 9.98 6.05
CA MET A 45 -18.69 10.12 6.46
C MET A 45 -18.41 9.23 7.65
N GLY A 46 -17.34 8.46 7.57
CA GLY A 46 -16.90 7.54 8.62
C GLY A 46 -15.38 7.53 8.73
N GLY A 47 -14.87 6.56 9.45
CA GLY A 47 -13.44 6.34 9.61
C GLY A 47 -12.95 6.60 11.04
N PRO A 48 -11.62 6.46 11.28
CA PRO A 48 -11.06 6.45 12.62
C PRO A 48 -11.37 7.68 13.45
N ALA A 49 -11.32 8.87 12.86
CA ALA A 49 -11.63 10.10 13.58
C ALA A 49 -13.06 10.07 14.16
N TYR A 50 -14.02 9.52 13.42
CA TYR A 50 -15.41 9.44 13.87
C TYR A 50 -15.63 8.37 14.93
N TYR A 51 -15.08 7.16 14.78
CA TYR A 51 -15.26 6.14 15.81
C TYR A 51 -14.41 6.41 17.07
N ILE A 52 -13.28 7.09 16.97
CA ILE A 52 -12.53 7.58 18.13
C ILE A 52 -13.36 8.64 18.87
N GLN A 53 -13.93 9.62 18.17
CA GLN A 53 -14.75 10.66 18.78
C GLN A 53 -16.01 10.10 19.42
N ASN A 54 -16.74 9.25 18.70
CA ASN A 54 -18.07 8.78 19.12
C ASN A 54 -18.00 7.52 20.01
N GLY A 55 -16.98 6.68 19.84
CA GLY A 55 -16.79 5.46 20.63
C GLY A 55 -16.04 5.70 21.93
N ILE A 56 -14.92 6.46 21.89
CA ILE A 56 -14.12 6.76 23.09
C ILE A 56 -14.63 8.02 23.79
N GLY A 57 -15.39 8.89 23.09
CA GLY A 57 -15.89 10.14 23.63
C GLY A 57 -14.83 11.25 23.80
N ARG A 58 -13.65 11.08 23.22
CA ARG A 58 -12.52 12.01 23.36
C ARG A 58 -12.18 12.71 22.04
N ARG A 59 -12.74 13.88 21.82
CA ARG A 59 -12.57 14.65 20.58
C ARG A 59 -11.09 14.98 20.27
N TRP A 60 -10.27 15.24 21.26
CA TRP A 60 -8.88 15.60 21.03
C TRP A 60 -8.06 14.46 20.40
N PHE A 61 -8.32 13.19 20.78
CA PHE A 61 -7.70 12.03 20.14
C PHE A 61 -8.11 11.91 18.67
N ALA A 62 -9.38 12.19 18.35
CA ALA A 62 -9.86 12.19 16.97
C ALA A 62 -9.16 13.25 16.12
N ILE A 63 -8.97 14.46 16.66
CA ILE A 63 -8.26 15.56 15.99
C ILE A 63 -6.79 15.20 15.80
N LEU A 64 -6.12 14.69 16.83
CA LEU A 64 -4.72 14.27 16.75
C LEU A 64 -4.55 13.20 15.65
N PHE A 65 -5.41 12.19 15.65
CA PHE A 65 -5.39 11.16 14.61
C PHE A 65 -5.60 11.75 13.22
N ALA A 66 -6.60 12.62 13.04
CA ALA A 66 -6.88 13.25 11.75
C ALA A 66 -5.70 14.07 11.21
N VAL A 67 -5.01 14.82 12.09
CA VAL A 67 -3.79 15.57 11.71
C VAL A 67 -2.67 14.62 11.30
N LEU A 68 -2.40 13.59 12.10
CA LEU A 68 -1.34 12.62 11.81
C LEU A 68 -1.59 11.85 10.51
N ILE A 69 -2.81 11.38 10.28
CA ILE A 69 -3.14 10.64 9.06
C ILE A 69 -3.07 11.55 7.83
N THR A 70 -3.53 12.79 7.94
CA THR A 70 -3.42 13.78 6.85
C THR A 70 -1.97 14.04 6.48
N PHE A 71 -1.10 14.20 7.47
CA PHE A 71 0.34 14.38 7.23
C PHE A 71 0.97 13.13 6.62
N THR A 72 0.64 11.96 7.15
CA THR A 72 1.20 10.67 6.67
C THR A 72 0.79 10.40 5.23
N PHE A 73 -0.51 10.41 4.91
CA PHE A 73 -0.99 10.13 3.55
C PHE A 73 -0.76 11.30 2.59
N GLY A 74 -0.93 12.55 3.07
CA GLY A 74 -0.74 13.74 2.24
C GLY A 74 0.71 14.00 1.84
N ILE A 75 1.67 13.72 2.71
CA ILE A 75 3.08 14.02 2.46
C ILE A 75 3.92 12.74 2.33
N ALA A 76 3.97 11.90 3.35
CA ALA A 76 4.91 10.79 3.38
C ALA A 76 4.62 9.74 2.31
N TYR A 77 3.38 9.27 2.20
CA TYR A 77 3.00 8.28 1.19
C TYR A 77 3.11 8.83 -0.22
N ASN A 78 2.65 10.05 -0.48
CA ASN A 78 2.77 10.69 -1.79
C ASN A 78 4.23 10.89 -2.20
N SER A 79 5.11 11.24 -1.27
CA SER A 79 6.55 11.38 -1.54
C SER A 79 7.17 10.03 -1.95
N VAL A 80 6.81 8.94 -1.27
CA VAL A 80 7.28 7.59 -1.62
C VAL A 80 6.78 7.18 -3.01
N GLN A 81 5.50 7.40 -3.32
CA GLN A 81 4.91 7.10 -4.62
C GLN A 81 5.58 7.89 -5.74
N SER A 82 5.69 9.21 -5.59
CA SER A 82 6.33 10.09 -6.58
C SER A 82 7.80 9.71 -6.82
N ASN A 83 8.55 9.42 -5.75
CA ASN A 83 9.93 8.98 -5.86
C ASN A 83 10.05 7.64 -6.60
N THR A 84 9.17 6.68 -6.32
CA THR A 84 9.19 5.36 -6.96
C THR A 84 8.88 5.47 -8.46
N ILE A 85 7.88 6.27 -8.84
CA ILE A 85 7.54 6.51 -10.25
C ILE A 85 8.70 7.19 -10.97
N SER A 86 9.27 8.24 -10.37
CA SER A 86 10.39 9.00 -10.95
C SER A 86 11.63 8.12 -11.11
N ALA A 87 11.93 7.28 -10.13
CA ALA A 87 13.05 6.34 -10.20
C ALA A 87 12.84 5.28 -11.30
N ALA A 88 11.63 4.72 -11.40
CA ALA A 88 11.30 3.75 -12.44
C ALA A 88 11.44 4.35 -13.85
N LEU A 89 10.90 5.55 -14.07
CA LEU A 89 11.01 6.23 -15.37
C LEU A 89 12.44 6.65 -15.70
N LYS A 90 13.24 7.02 -14.71
CA LYS A 90 14.66 7.29 -14.90
C LYS A 90 15.42 6.06 -15.36
N VAL A 91 15.18 4.90 -14.72
CA VAL A 91 15.86 3.64 -15.07
C VAL A 91 15.41 3.12 -16.43
N SER A 92 14.10 3.19 -16.75
CA SER A 92 13.56 2.62 -17.99
C SER A 92 13.74 3.51 -19.22
N PHE A 93 13.64 4.84 -19.07
CA PHE A 93 13.60 5.78 -20.18
C PHE A 93 14.63 6.91 -20.08
N GLY A 94 15.38 6.99 -18.99
CA GLY A 94 16.37 8.06 -18.78
C GLY A 94 15.78 9.43 -18.43
N PHE A 95 14.49 9.52 -18.10
CA PHE A 95 13.84 10.79 -17.80
C PHE A 95 14.39 11.42 -16.51
N SER A 96 14.51 12.75 -16.52
CA SER A 96 14.90 13.50 -15.32
C SER A 96 13.84 13.37 -14.23
N PRO A 97 14.20 12.96 -13.00
CA PRO A 97 13.24 12.87 -11.88
C PRO A 97 12.53 14.16 -11.57
N VAL A 98 13.18 15.30 -11.78
CA VAL A 98 12.59 16.63 -11.56
C VAL A 98 11.47 16.90 -12.54
N VAL A 99 11.69 16.60 -13.83
CA VAL A 99 10.65 16.77 -14.88
C VAL A 99 9.46 15.85 -14.60
N VAL A 100 9.72 14.59 -14.26
CA VAL A 100 8.65 13.63 -13.89
C VAL A 100 7.89 14.13 -12.67
N GLY A 101 8.58 14.61 -11.64
CA GLY A 101 7.96 15.16 -10.43
C GLY A 101 7.05 16.36 -10.72
N ILE A 102 7.48 17.28 -11.58
CA ILE A 102 6.67 18.44 -12.01
C ILE A 102 5.41 17.97 -12.76
N ILE A 103 5.55 17.03 -13.70
CA ILE A 103 4.41 16.49 -14.45
C ILE A 103 3.40 15.82 -13.49
N LEU A 104 3.87 14.99 -12.57
CA LEU A 104 3.01 14.35 -11.57
C LEU A 104 2.31 15.38 -10.68
N ALA A 105 3.02 16.42 -10.24
CA ALA A 105 2.44 17.48 -9.42
C ALA A 105 1.33 18.23 -10.17
N VAL A 106 1.57 18.62 -11.42
CA VAL A 106 0.56 19.30 -12.27
C VAL A 106 -0.65 18.40 -12.52
N MET A 107 -0.44 17.14 -12.90
CA MET A 107 -1.55 16.19 -13.11
C MET A 107 -2.38 15.98 -11.85
N THR A 108 -1.72 15.79 -10.71
CA THR A 108 -2.37 15.61 -9.42
C THR A 108 -3.18 16.84 -9.04
N LEU A 109 -2.60 18.04 -9.19
CA LEU A 109 -3.28 19.30 -8.92
C LEU A 109 -4.55 19.47 -9.78
N LEU A 110 -4.46 19.19 -11.09
CA LEU A 110 -5.63 19.27 -12.01
C LEU A 110 -6.76 18.32 -11.61
N ILE A 111 -6.44 17.14 -11.06
CA ILE A 111 -7.43 16.18 -10.60
C ILE A 111 -8.05 16.63 -9.29
N ILE A 112 -7.21 17.05 -8.31
CA ILE A 112 -7.65 17.44 -6.96
C ILE A 112 -8.49 18.72 -6.98
N CYS A 113 -8.16 19.70 -7.82
CA CYS A 113 -8.94 20.93 -7.96
C CYS A 113 -10.40 20.70 -8.40
N GLY A 114 -10.72 19.54 -8.96
CA GLY A 114 -12.08 19.13 -9.31
C GLY A 114 -12.89 18.54 -8.15
N GLY A 115 -12.32 18.46 -6.95
CA GLY A 115 -12.97 17.92 -5.75
C GLY A 115 -13.09 16.40 -5.74
N ILE A 116 -13.67 15.88 -4.65
CA ILE A 116 -13.72 14.45 -4.35
C ILE A 116 -14.44 13.63 -5.42
N GLN A 117 -15.48 14.19 -6.05
CA GLN A 117 -16.22 13.51 -7.12
C GLN A 117 -15.38 13.32 -8.37
N ARG A 118 -14.50 14.28 -8.71
CA ARG A 118 -13.59 14.16 -9.85
C ARG A 118 -12.50 13.13 -9.58
N ILE A 119 -11.95 13.13 -8.39
CA ILE A 119 -10.98 12.13 -7.94
C ILE A 119 -11.61 10.72 -8.07
N SER A 120 -12.81 10.54 -7.54
CA SER A 120 -13.52 9.26 -7.61
C SER A 120 -13.76 8.80 -9.05
N LYS A 121 -14.28 9.67 -9.94
CA LYS A 121 -14.50 9.33 -11.35
C LYS A 121 -13.20 8.95 -12.07
N PHE A 122 -12.13 9.70 -11.82
CA PHE A 122 -10.81 9.41 -12.41
C PHE A 122 -10.30 8.05 -11.95
N SER A 123 -10.35 7.78 -10.64
CA SER A 123 -9.92 6.51 -10.06
C SER A 123 -10.75 5.33 -10.55
N GLN A 124 -12.06 5.47 -10.68
CA GLN A 124 -12.94 4.42 -11.20
C GLN A 124 -12.58 3.95 -12.63
N ILE A 125 -11.95 4.80 -13.42
CA ILE A 125 -11.53 4.44 -14.79
C ILE A 125 -10.07 3.95 -14.78
N VAL A 126 -9.17 4.70 -14.17
CA VAL A 126 -7.72 4.44 -14.26
C VAL A 126 -7.32 3.19 -13.47
N VAL A 127 -7.87 3.01 -12.28
CA VAL A 127 -7.48 1.89 -11.41
C VAL A 127 -7.81 0.52 -12.00
N PRO A 128 -9.02 0.27 -12.55
CA PRO A 128 -9.30 -1.02 -13.19
C PRO A 128 -8.42 -1.30 -14.41
N ILE A 129 -8.16 -0.28 -15.24
CA ILE A 129 -7.28 -0.44 -16.41
C ILE A 129 -5.86 -0.81 -15.97
N MET A 130 -5.32 -0.10 -15.00
CA MET A 130 -3.99 -0.37 -14.44
C MET A 130 -3.93 -1.77 -13.82
N ALA A 131 -4.94 -2.15 -13.04
CA ALA A 131 -5.03 -3.48 -12.42
C ALA A 131 -5.10 -4.58 -13.48
N LEU A 132 -5.91 -4.40 -14.53
CA LEU A 132 -6.02 -5.37 -15.61
C LEU A 132 -4.70 -5.55 -16.35
N LEU A 133 -4.04 -4.46 -16.71
CA LEU A 133 -2.72 -4.52 -17.36
C LEU A 133 -1.69 -5.24 -16.48
N TYR A 134 -1.68 -4.93 -15.18
CA TYR A 134 -0.78 -5.59 -14.24
C TYR A 134 -1.06 -7.10 -14.13
N ILE A 135 -2.32 -7.48 -14.01
CA ILE A 135 -2.73 -8.89 -13.92
C ILE A 135 -2.35 -9.65 -15.20
N VAL A 136 -2.63 -9.09 -16.38
CA VAL A 136 -2.27 -9.71 -17.67
C VAL A 136 -0.76 -9.92 -17.78
N LEU A 137 0.04 -8.90 -17.45
CA LEU A 137 1.50 -9.01 -17.45
C LEU A 137 2.00 -10.05 -16.44
N ALA A 138 1.46 -10.04 -15.23
CA ALA A 138 1.83 -11.00 -14.19
C ALA A 138 1.49 -12.44 -14.62
N LEU A 139 0.29 -12.67 -15.15
CA LEU A 139 -0.10 -13.97 -15.67
C LEU A 139 0.77 -14.42 -16.84
N ALA A 140 1.10 -13.54 -17.77
CA ALA A 140 2.00 -13.85 -18.88
C ALA A 140 3.37 -14.32 -18.37
N ILE A 141 3.95 -13.61 -17.39
CA ILE A 141 5.24 -13.99 -16.78
C ILE A 141 5.13 -15.36 -16.07
N VAL A 142 4.06 -15.60 -15.34
CA VAL A 142 3.82 -16.87 -14.64
C VAL A 142 3.70 -18.03 -15.64
N VAL A 143 2.91 -17.86 -16.70
CA VAL A 143 2.73 -18.89 -17.74
C VAL A 143 4.05 -19.16 -18.47
N MET A 144 4.82 -18.14 -18.81
CA MET A 144 6.13 -18.30 -19.46
C MET A 144 7.18 -18.96 -18.58
N ASN A 145 7.00 -19.00 -17.27
CA ASN A 145 7.94 -19.57 -16.31
C ASN A 145 7.29 -20.64 -15.41
N ILE A 146 6.29 -21.34 -15.92
CA ILE A 146 5.51 -22.29 -15.13
C ILE A 146 6.37 -23.39 -14.50
N ASP A 147 7.40 -23.83 -15.20
CA ASP A 147 8.34 -24.86 -14.74
C ASP A 147 9.18 -24.42 -13.53
N ARG A 148 9.32 -23.11 -13.33
CA ARG A 148 10.09 -22.54 -12.20
C ARG A 148 9.24 -22.33 -10.96
N ILE A 149 7.93 -22.40 -11.04
CA ILE A 149 7.03 -22.13 -9.93
C ILE A 149 7.30 -23.04 -8.71
N PRO A 150 7.47 -24.38 -8.86
CA PRO A 150 7.77 -25.22 -7.72
C PRO A 150 9.07 -24.80 -7.00
N HIS A 151 10.10 -24.47 -7.75
CA HIS A 151 11.37 -24.01 -7.20
C HIS A 151 11.23 -22.67 -6.46
N VAL A 152 10.46 -21.72 -7.02
CA VAL A 152 10.20 -20.43 -6.36
C VAL A 152 9.43 -20.61 -5.07
N LEU A 153 8.45 -21.49 -5.03
CA LEU A 153 7.72 -21.81 -3.80
C LEU A 153 8.63 -22.44 -2.75
N ASP A 154 9.48 -23.40 -3.15
CA ASP A 154 10.47 -24.01 -2.26
C ASP A 154 11.40 -22.94 -1.67
N MET A 155 11.91 -22.02 -2.47
CA MET A 155 12.71 -20.90 -2.01
C MET A 155 11.96 -20.04 -0.99
N ILE A 156 10.70 -19.70 -1.24
CA ILE A 156 9.88 -18.88 -0.34
C ILE A 156 9.78 -19.53 1.04
N PHE A 157 9.47 -20.83 1.10
CA PHE A 157 9.32 -21.55 2.36
C PHE A 157 10.66 -21.80 3.04
N THR A 158 11.68 -22.19 2.29
CA THR A 158 13.01 -22.49 2.85
C THR A 158 13.67 -21.21 3.39
N GLU A 159 13.70 -20.12 2.62
CA GLU A 159 14.33 -18.87 3.05
C GLU A 159 13.54 -18.13 4.14
N ALA A 160 12.26 -18.43 4.33
CA ALA A 160 11.48 -17.83 5.41
C ALA A 160 12.01 -18.22 6.80
N PHE A 161 12.60 -19.42 6.92
CA PHE A 161 13.04 -20.00 8.19
C PHE A 161 14.55 -20.23 8.28
N THR A 162 15.26 -20.26 7.15
CA THR A 162 16.72 -20.41 7.09
C THR A 162 17.38 -19.05 6.88
N GLY A 163 18.37 -18.73 7.69
CA GLY A 163 19.06 -17.44 7.69
C GLY A 163 19.95 -17.11 6.50
N SER A 164 19.75 -17.72 5.34
CA SER A 164 20.58 -17.58 4.13
C SER A 164 20.20 -16.39 3.22
N ALA A 165 19.64 -15.32 3.79
CA ALA A 165 19.47 -14.10 2.98
C ALA A 165 20.84 -13.62 2.48
N ALA A 166 21.01 -13.52 1.19
CA ALA A 166 22.25 -13.30 0.44
C ALA A 166 23.05 -12.01 0.80
N LEU A 167 22.62 -11.28 1.81
CA LEU A 167 23.24 -10.03 2.31
C LEU A 167 23.42 -10.01 3.83
N GLY A 168 23.62 -11.15 4.47
CA GLY A 168 24.13 -11.19 5.87
C GLY A 168 23.12 -10.89 6.98
N GLY A 169 21.83 -10.81 6.68
CA GLY A 169 20.80 -10.45 7.67
C GLY A 169 19.98 -11.60 8.25
N GLY A 170 20.08 -12.80 7.72
CA GLY A 170 19.40 -13.99 8.25
C GLY A 170 17.86 -13.91 8.26
N MET A 171 17.24 -14.87 8.96
CA MET A 171 15.78 -14.98 9.15
C MET A 171 15.15 -13.67 9.65
N GLY A 172 15.86 -12.92 10.48
CA GLY A 172 15.38 -11.64 11.01
C GLY A 172 15.15 -10.58 9.92
N MET A 173 15.95 -10.56 8.87
CA MET A 173 15.76 -9.62 7.76
C MET A 173 14.57 -10.00 6.89
N ALA A 174 14.37 -11.27 6.57
CA ALA A 174 13.21 -11.75 5.84
C ALA A 174 11.91 -11.44 6.60
N LEU A 175 11.88 -11.74 7.89
CA LEU A 175 10.77 -11.42 8.79
C LEU A 175 10.52 -9.90 8.84
N MET A 176 11.54 -9.11 9.12
CA MET A 176 11.41 -7.66 9.25
C MET A 176 10.95 -7.00 7.95
N MET A 177 11.50 -7.41 6.81
CA MET A 177 11.09 -6.89 5.50
C MET A 177 9.71 -7.35 5.11
N GLY A 178 9.36 -8.61 5.41
CA GLY A 178 8.03 -9.15 5.20
C GLY A 178 6.97 -8.37 6.01
N ILE A 179 7.20 -8.15 7.29
CA ILE A 179 6.31 -7.37 8.14
C ILE A 179 6.19 -5.92 7.65
N LYS A 180 7.31 -5.21 7.52
CA LYS A 180 7.30 -3.80 7.09
C LYS A 180 6.62 -3.59 5.74
N ARG A 181 6.90 -4.44 4.76
CA ARG A 181 6.33 -4.30 3.42
C ARG A 181 4.92 -4.86 3.33
N GLY A 182 4.60 -5.88 4.12
CA GLY A 182 3.25 -6.40 4.25
C GLY A 182 2.29 -5.36 4.85
N LEU A 183 2.66 -4.72 5.95
CA LEU A 183 1.88 -3.65 6.57
C LEU A 183 1.72 -2.44 5.64
N PHE A 184 2.81 -2.03 4.97
CA PHE A 184 2.77 -0.91 4.03
C PHE A 184 1.86 -1.20 2.81
N SER A 185 1.87 -2.43 2.30
CA SER A 185 1.08 -2.82 1.13
C SER A 185 -0.40 -3.05 1.46
N ASN A 186 -0.69 -3.52 2.66
CA ASN A 186 -2.04 -3.93 3.07
C ASN A 186 -2.83 -2.78 3.70
N GLU A 187 -2.13 -1.78 4.24
CA GLU A 187 -2.70 -0.61 4.95
C GLU A 187 -3.71 -0.97 6.07
N ALA A 188 -3.83 -2.26 6.42
CA ALA A 188 -4.81 -2.76 7.38
C ALA A 188 -4.55 -2.20 8.78
N GLY A 189 -5.57 -1.56 9.37
CA GLY A 189 -5.48 -0.92 10.67
C GLY A 189 -4.76 0.44 10.68
N GLN A 190 -4.48 1.01 9.51
CA GLN A 190 -3.87 2.34 9.40
C GLN A 190 -4.90 3.48 9.30
N GLY A 191 -6.17 3.16 9.22
CA GLY A 191 -7.25 4.14 9.14
C GLY A 191 -7.59 4.60 7.72
N SER A 192 -7.17 3.85 6.72
CA SER A 192 -7.44 4.13 5.31
C SER A 192 -8.68 3.43 4.76
N ALA A 193 -9.28 2.52 5.54
CA ALA A 193 -10.46 1.75 5.16
C ALA A 193 -11.79 2.53 5.30
#